data_73f542f1ab0f401039b5f47386ae7276
#
_entry.id   73f542f1ab0f401039b5f47386ae7276
#
_cell.length_a   1.000
_cell.length_b   1.000
_cell.length_c   1.000
_cell.angle_alpha   90.00
_cell.angle_beta   90.00
_cell.angle_gamma   90.00
#
_symmetry.space_group_name_H-M   'P 1'
#
loop_
_entity.id
_entity.type
_entity.pdbx_description
1 polymer ?
#
loop_
_entity_poly.entity_id
_entity_poly.type
_entity_poly.pdbx_seq_one_letter_code
_entity_poly.pdbx_strand_id
1 'polypeptide(L)'
;ADRFRKEMPGIQITVEVMNDRPALETSKDSPLVKQIMKTAQMVGISTEDKGHYFYTDASQIIPEISVPFVIAGPGDDALAHCINEHISLESVRRYAKLYQKYLEKYYL
;
A
#
# COMPACT_ATOMS: atom_id res chain seq x y z
N ALA A 1 27.76 -13.11 2.77
CA ALA A 1 29.15 -12.64 2.74
C ALA A 1 30.14 -13.73 3.17
N ASP A 2 29.96 -14.38 4.33
CA ASP A 2 30.94 -15.33 4.90
C ASP A 2 31.13 -16.60 4.07
N ARG A 3 30.08 -17.12 3.44
CA ARG A 3 30.17 -18.25 2.54
C ARG A 3 31.10 -17.95 1.35
N PHE A 4 30.93 -16.80 0.71
CA PHE A 4 31.73 -16.39 -0.46
C PHE A 4 33.18 -16.10 -0.08
N ARG A 5 33.45 -15.56 1.13
CA ARG A 5 34.83 -15.35 1.60
C ARG A 5 35.60 -16.65 1.75
N LYS A 6 34.92 -17.76 2.12
CA LYS A 6 35.53 -19.09 2.23
C LYS A 6 35.81 -19.72 0.87
N GLU A 7 34.90 -19.53 -0.09
CA GLU A 7 35.01 -20.14 -1.43
C GLU A 7 35.95 -19.35 -2.35
N MET A 8 36.11 -18.03 -2.11
CA MET A 8 36.95 -17.13 -2.93
C MET A 8 37.88 -16.29 -2.06
N PRO A 9 39.01 -16.83 -1.67
CA PRO A 9 40.01 -16.10 -0.88
C PRO A 9 40.47 -14.83 -1.65
N GLY A 10 40.44 -13.68 -1.00
CA GLY A 10 40.82 -12.39 -1.59
C GLY A 10 39.66 -11.52 -2.07
N ILE A 11 38.43 -12.04 -2.10
CA ILE A 11 37.25 -11.20 -2.33
C ILE A 11 36.94 -10.35 -1.09
N GLN A 12 36.77 -9.06 -1.32
CA GLN A 12 36.23 -8.12 -0.33
C GLN A 12 34.77 -7.87 -0.65
N ILE A 13 33.87 -8.19 0.29
CA ILE A 13 32.44 -7.92 0.16
C ILE A 13 32.04 -7.00 1.30
N THR A 14 31.57 -5.81 0.96
CA THR A 14 30.94 -4.86 1.86
C THR A 14 29.45 -4.86 1.57
N VAL A 15 28.64 -5.00 2.64
CA VAL A 15 27.18 -4.89 2.56
C VAL A 15 26.76 -3.68 3.35
N GLU A 16 26.11 -2.76 2.69
CA GLU A 16 25.57 -1.54 3.28
C GLU A 16 24.05 -1.53 3.09
N VAL A 17 23.32 -1.27 4.18
CA VAL A 17 21.86 -1.09 4.12
C VAL A 17 21.61 0.35 3.71
N MET A 18 21.29 0.58 2.44
CA MET A 18 21.00 1.91 1.89
C MET A 18 19.60 2.39 2.26
N ASN A 19 18.67 1.48 2.46
CA ASN A 19 17.27 1.79 2.73
C ASN A 19 16.61 0.63 3.48
N ASP A 20 15.92 0.93 4.54
CA ASP A 20 15.08 -0.03 5.28
C ASP A 20 13.63 0.48 5.25
N ARG A 21 12.73 -0.38 4.77
CA ARG A 21 11.31 -0.06 4.66
C ARG A 21 10.50 -1.14 5.37
N PRO A 22 10.08 -0.88 6.60
CA PRO A 22 9.33 -1.87 7.37
C PRO A 22 7.99 -2.19 6.72
N ALA A 23 7.53 -3.43 6.94
CA ALA A 23 6.16 -3.79 6.63
C ALA A 23 5.20 -3.01 7.53
N LEU A 24 4.09 -2.58 6.97
CA LEU A 24 3.06 -1.83 7.67
C LEU A 24 1.76 -2.62 7.68
N GLU A 25 1.07 -2.56 8.79
CA GLU A 25 -0.24 -3.15 8.95
C GLU A 25 -1.16 -2.22 9.75
N THR A 26 -2.39 -2.05 9.29
CA THR A 26 -3.47 -1.43 10.05
C THR A 26 -4.53 -2.49 10.33
N SER A 27 -4.85 -2.68 11.62
CA SER A 27 -5.89 -3.64 12.01
C SER A 27 -7.20 -3.37 11.27
N LYS A 28 -7.83 -4.43 10.76
CA LYS A 28 -9.17 -4.37 10.17
C LYS A 28 -10.24 -3.87 11.13
N ASP A 29 -9.95 -3.92 12.43
CA ASP A 29 -10.83 -3.38 13.47
C ASP A 29 -10.66 -1.87 13.68
N SER A 30 -9.66 -1.26 13.07
CA SER A 30 -9.47 0.19 13.09
C SER A 30 -10.72 0.92 12.60
N PRO A 31 -11.13 2.02 13.26
CA PRO A 31 -12.22 2.87 12.80
C PRO A 31 -12.04 3.35 11.35
N LEU A 32 -10.82 3.73 10.97
CA LEU A 32 -10.49 4.14 9.60
C LEU A 32 -10.83 3.06 8.58
N VAL A 33 -10.38 1.82 8.81
CA VAL A 33 -10.64 0.69 7.91
C VAL A 33 -12.14 0.43 7.79
N LYS A 34 -12.85 0.36 8.93
CA LYS A 34 -14.31 0.15 8.94
C LYS A 34 -15.07 1.26 8.20
N GLN A 35 -14.65 2.50 8.36
CA GLN A 35 -15.27 3.64 7.67
C GLN A 35 -15.05 3.59 6.16
N ILE A 36 -13.82 3.34 5.71
CA ILE A 36 -13.49 3.21 4.29
C ILE A 36 -14.25 2.03 3.67
N MET A 37 -14.22 0.85 4.29
CA MET A 37 -14.93 -0.34 3.79
C MET A 37 -16.44 -0.09 3.66
N LYS A 38 -17.06 0.51 4.68
CA LYS A 38 -18.48 0.87 4.63
C LYS A 38 -18.79 1.85 3.50
N THR A 39 -17.93 2.83 3.28
CA THR A 39 -18.12 3.81 2.20
C THR A 39 -17.90 3.17 0.83
N ALA A 40 -16.91 2.27 0.70
CA ALA A 40 -16.64 1.51 -0.51
C ALA A 40 -17.86 0.66 -0.94
N GLN A 41 -18.48 -0.04 0.00
CA GLN A 41 -19.72 -0.78 -0.26
C GLN A 41 -20.85 0.10 -0.79
N MET A 42 -20.99 1.33 -0.28
CA MET A 42 -22.02 2.27 -0.74
C MET A 42 -21.85 2.70 -2.20
N VAL A 43 -20.62 2.64 -2.72
CA VAL A 43 -20.31 3.01 -4.11
C VAL A 43 -20.01 1.80 -5.00
N GLY A 44 -20.26 0.57 -4.50
CA GLY A 44 -20.10 -0.66 -5.27
C GLY A 44 -18.64 -1.06 -5.51
N ILE A 45 -17.74 -0.71 -4.61
CA ILE A 45 -16.33 -1.15 -4.63
C ILE A 45 -16.22 -2.39 -3.74
N SER A 46 -15.47 -3.41 -4.21
CA SER A 46 -15.14 -4.59 -3.42
C SER A 46 -14.37 -4.20 -2.16
N THR A 47 -14.68 -4.87 -1.05
CA THR A 47 -14.09 -4.64 0.26
C THR A 47 -13.30 -5.86 0.76
N GLU A 48 -12.73 -6.63 -0.16
CA GLU A 48 -11.83 -7.71 0.21
C GLU A 48 -10.54 -7.15 0.80
N ASP A 49 -10.15 -7.69 1.94
CA ASP A 49 -8.87 -7.37 2.55
C ASP A 49 -7.75 -7.93 1.66
N LYS A 50 -6.83 -7.07 1.24
CA LYS A 50 -5.67 -7.45 0.45
C LYS A 50 -4.41 -6.85 1.04
N GLY A 51 -3.35 -7.65 1.03
CA GLY A 51 -1.99 -7.15 1.27
C GLY A 51 -1.35 -6.75 -0.04
N HIS A 52 -0.54 -5.70 -0.01
CA HIS A 52 0.33 -5.34 -1.13
C HIS A 52 1.68 -6.02 -0.99
N TYR A 53 2.22 -6.50 -2.11
CA TYR A 53 3.53 -7.16 -2.17
C TYR A 53 4.68 -6.18 -2.44
N PHE A 54 4.37 -4.93 -2.67
CA PHE A 54 5.33 -3.87 -2.90
C PHE A 54 5.17 -2.78 -1.84
N TYR A 55 6.18 -1.95 -1.69
CA TYR A 55 6.14 -0.86 -0.74
C TYR A 55 5.59 0.43 -1.35
N THR A 56 5.11 1.31 -0.47
CA THR A 56 4.75 2.69 -0.80
C THR A 56 5.50 3.64 0.13
N ASP A 57 5.46 4.93 -0.15
CA ASP A 57 6.05 5.95 0.72
C ASP A 57 5.43 5.97 2.12
N ALA A 58 4.27 5.35 2.29
CA ALA A 58 3.69 5.12 3.61
C ALA A 58 4.66 4.42 4.56
N SER A 59 5.51 3.50 4.07
CA SER A 59 6.52 2.82 4.88
C SER A 59 7.58 3.74 5.50
N GLN A 60 7.73 4.96 4.98
CA GLN A 60 8.62 5.98 5.53
C GLN A 60 7.87 6.97 6.45
N ILE A 61 6.62 7.26 6.12
CA ILE A 61 5.83 8.30 6.79
C ILE A 61 5.14 7.76 8.04
N ILE A 62 4.48 6.60 7.91
CA ILE A 62 3.61 6.07 8.97
C ILE A 62 4.36 5.72 10.26
N PRO A 63 5.56 5.11 10.24
CA PRO A 63 6.30 4.86 11.47
C PRO A 63 6.61 6.13 12.27
N GLU A 64 6.86 7.25 11.60
CA GLU A 64 7.18 8.53 12.22
C GLU A 64 5.98 9.19 12.89
N ILE A 65 4.80 9.08 12.27
CA ILE A 65 3.59 9.75 12.76
C ILE A 65 2.63 8.84 13.52
N SER A 66 2.84 7.52 13.45
CA SER A 66 2.08 6.50 14.21
C SER A 66 0.56 6.63 14.08
N VAL A 67 0.06 6.81 12.86
CA VAL A 67 -1.39 6.91 12.58
C VAL A 67 -1.87 5.68 11.79
N PRO A 68 -3.15 5.30 11.94
CA PRO A 68 -3.75 4.31 11.06
C PRO A 68 -3.72 4.77 9.61
N PHE A 69 -3.51 3.85 8.69
CA PHE A 69 -3.48 4.14 7.25
C PHE A 69 -4.24 3.08 6.46
N VAL A 70 -4.64 3.43 5.26
CA VAL A 70 -5.23 2.53 4.27
C VAL A 70 -4.68 2.91 2.90
N ILE A 71 -4.27 1.91 2.13
CA ILE A 71 -3.99 2.08 0.71
C ILE A 71 -5.28 1.77 -0.04
N ALA A 72 -5.76 2.74 -0.79
CA ALA A 72 -6.98 2.59 -1.57
C ALA A 72 -6.85 3.36 -2.89
N GLY A 73 -7.07 2.69 -3.99
CA GLY A 73 -6.95 3.28 -5.32
C GLY A 73 -7.68 2.46 -6.37
N PRO A 74 -7.98 3.07 -7.53
CA PRO A 74 -8.77 2.43 -8.57
C PRO A 74 -8.01 1.44 -9.45
N GLY A 75 -6.69 1.26 -9.24
CA GLY A 75 -5.83 0.37 -10.01
C GLY A 75 -6.03 -1.11 -9.70
N ASP A 76 -5.47 -1.94 -10.55
CA ASP A 76 -5.27 -3.36 -10.32
C ASP A 76 -3.79 -3.61 -10.04
N ASP A 77 -3.47 -4.14 -8.89
CA ASP A 77 -2.09 -4.41 -8.45
C ASP A 77 -1.34 -5.35 -9.41
N ALA A 78 -2.08 -6.25 -10.09
CA ALA A 78 -1.50 -7.16 -11.07
C ALA A 78 -0.99 -6.44 -12.33
N LEU A 79 -1.46 -5.23 -12.58
CA LEU A 79 -1.06 -4.41 -13.72
C LEU A 79 0.02 -3.38 -13.36
N ALA A 80 0.33 -3.23 -12.08
CA ALA A 80 1.34 -2.28 -11.63
C ALA A 80 2.72 -2.60 -12.25
N HIS A 81 3.36 -1.58 -12.83
CA HIS A 81 4.67 -1.69 -13.48
C HIS A 81 4.71 -2.62 -14.71
N CYS A 82 3.57 -2.95 -15.31
CA CYS A 82 3.49 -3.73 -16.55
C CYS A 82 3.60 -2.84 -17.79
N ILE A 83 4.05 -3.42 -18.93
CA ILE A 83 4.22 -2.68 -20.19
C ILE A 83 2.95 -1.98 -20.66
N ASN A 84 1.79 -2.60 -20.42
CA ASN A 84 0.47 -2.06 -20.78
C ASN A 84 -0.34 -1.70 -19.55
N GLU A 85 0.27 -1.11 -18.53
CA GLU A 85 -0.44 -0.63 -17.35
C GLU A 85 -1.58 0.30 -17.76
N HIS A 86 -2.76 -0.02 -17.33
CA HIS A 86 -3.96 0.75 -17.66
C HIS A 86 -4.97 0.70 -16.54
N ILE A 87 -5.94 1.60 -16.59
CA ILE A 87 -6.99 1.73 -15.59
C ILE A 87 -8.34 1.98 -16.25
N SER A 88 -9.39 1.43 -15.68
CA SER A 88 -10.76 1.71 -16.10
C SER A 88 -11.20 3.10 -15.66
N LEU A 89 -11.73 3.91 -16.59
CA LEU A 89 -12.31 5.21 -16.25
C LEU A 89 -13.51 5.08 -15.30
N GLU A 90 -14.24 3.98 -15.38
CA GLU A 90 -15.32 3.69 -14.43
C GLU A 90 -14.78 3.49 -13.02
N SER A 91 -13.68 2.74 -12.87
CA SER A 91 -13.00 2.55 -11.60
C SER A 91 -12.55 3.90 -11.02
N VAL A 92 -11.92 4.75 -11.82
CA VAL A 92 -11.52 6.11 -11.39
C VAL A 92 -12.73 6.90 -10.87
N ARG A 93 -13.85 6.88 -11.59
CA ARG A 93 -15.07 7.58 -11.16
C ARG A 93 -15.65 7.01 -9.85
N ARG A 94 -15.61 5.70 -9.66
CA ARG A 94 -16.08 5.07 -8.41
C ARG A 94 -15.21 5.47 -7.22
N TYR A 95 -13.90 5.49 -7.40
CA TYR A 95 -12.99 5.92 -6.32
C TYR A 95 -13.10 7.42 -6.03
N ALA A 96 -13.32 8.25 -7.03
CA ALA A 96 -13.63 9.67 -6.80
C ALA A 96 -14.88 9.84 -5.92
N LYS A 97 -15.94 9.05 -6.21
CA LYS A 97 -17.16 9.04 -5.37
C LYS A 97 -16.90 8.47 -3.97
N LEU A 98 -16.03 7.47 -3.84
CA LEU A 98 -15.62 6.94 -2.54
C LEU A 98 -15.02 8.05 -1.69
N TYR A 99 -14.02 8.76 -2.21
CA TYR A 99 -13.34 9.83 -1.48
C TYR A 99 -14.29 10.97 -1.13
N GLN A 100 -15.11 11.41 -2.08
CA GLN A 100 -16.10 12.44 -1.82
C GLN A 100 -17.05 12.03 -0.67
N LYS A 101 -17.67 10.85 -0.77
CA LYS A 101 -18.60 10.37 0.27
C LYS A 101 -17.95 10.13 1.62
N TYR A 102 -16.70 9.69 1.62
CA TYR A 102 -15.95 9.50 2.83
C TYR A 102 -15.70 10.84 3.54
N LEU A 103 -15.24 11.86 2.80
CA LEU A 103 -15.01 13.19 3.34
C LEU A 103 -16.32 13.84 3.83
N GLU A 104 -17.37 13.81 3.02
CA GLU A 104 -18.69 14.35 3.39
C GLU A 104 -19.24 13.73 4.67
N LYS A 105 -19.01 12.45 4.88
CA LYS A 105 -19.61 11.72 5.99
C LYS A 105 -18.84 11.84 7.29
N TYR A 106 -17.53 11.94 7.24
CA TYR A 106 -16.67 11.83 8.42
C TYR A 106 -15.87 13.08 8.75
N TYR A 107 -15.84 14.08 7.85
CA TYR A 107 -15.02 15.29 8.03
C TYR A 107 -15.75 16.61 7.70
N LEU A 108 -16.88 16.58 7.02
CA LEU A 108 -17.72 17.75 6.71
C LEU A 108 -19.09 17.64 7.39
#